data_1a6b595b478a71135ba9e4bf0ac085d0
#
_entry.id   1a6b595b478a71135ba9e4bf0ac085d0
#
_cell.length_a   1.000
_cell.length_b   1.000
_cell.length_c   1.000
_cell.angle_alpha   90.00
_cell.angle_beta   90.00
_cell.angle_gamma   90.00
#
_symmetry.space_group_name_H-M   'P 1'
#
loop_
_entity.id
_entity.type
_entity.pdbx_description
1 polymer ?
#
loop_
_entity_poly.entity_id
_entity_poly.type
_entity_poly.pdbx_seq_one_letter_code
_entity_poly.pdbx_strand_id
1 'polypeptide(L)'
;MKKETTLSVLIYIFGPVVRFIIVEELVAAAMDFAWNSCLQDMILRSAGSAHSLRIQTMWAFLRLLLSAGAGCLSVRKEALLEKDAFVTAQKQRRLLHKGYAAFGENFKARTMSLLLSAVILLALAINVLFSCIMPDLGSPQSFGNLPGIAGILLQAMLYCFFMPYVEETVFRGILYPRLQRGYGTRTAILGSAAFFGIYHGTLSQGIYALIMGLVFAAAYEAAGSFKVPFALHGACNLAVLLLQWTDTYKTFCKPLWAAVFTGTAVCGFFMINLIIKKTAE
;
A
#
# COMPACT_ATOMS: atom_id res chain seq x y z
N MET A 1 38.36 -8.20 -3.84
CA MET A 1 36.89 -8.25 -3.78
C MET A 1 36.50 -9.55 -3.07
N LYS A 2 35.93 -9.48 -1.85
CA LYS A 2 35.32 -10.65 -1.23
C LYS A 2 34.14 -11.08 -2.09
N LYS A 3 34.09 -12.33 -2.57
CA LYS A 3 32.89 -12.90 -3.20
C LYS A 3 31.75 -12.78 -2.18
N GLU A 4 30.81 -11.89 -2.42
CA GLU A 4 29.58 -11.86 -1.62
C GLU A 4 28.88 -13.20 -1.81
N THR A 5 28.55 -13.84 -0.70
CA THR A 5 27.80 -15.09 -0.75
C THR A 5 26.34 -14.78 -1.11
N THR A 6 25.66 -15.70 -1.80
CA THR A 6 24.22 -15.54 -2.11
C THR A 6 23.43 -15.19 -0.86
N LEU A 7 23.79 -15.76 0.27
CA LEU A 7 23.15 -15.49 1.57
C LEU A 7 23.32 -14.03 2.02
N SER A 8 24.52 -13.45 1.88
CA SER A 8 24.75 -12.05 2.27
C SER A 8 23.95 -11.07 1.41
N VAL A 9 23.77 -11.36 0.13
CA VAL A 9 22.93 -10.58 -0.78
C VAL A 9 21.45 -10.67 -0.39
N LEU A 10 20.96 -11.86 -0.08
CA LEU A 10 19.58 -12.06 0.36
C LEU A 10 19.31 -11.35 1.70
N ILE A 11 20.21 -11.45 2.66
CA ILE A 11 20.10 -10.72 3.94
C ILE A 11 20.10 -9.21 3.72
N TYR A 12 20.94 -8.71 2.83
CA TYR A 12 20.96 -7.29 2.50
C TYR A 12 19.64 -6.83 1.90
N ILE A 13 19.05 -7.57 0.97
CA ILE A 13 17.82 -7.17 0.27
C ILE A 13 16.60 -7.30 1.20
N PHE A 14 16.44 -8.45 1.83
CA PHE A 14 15.21 -8.80 2.54
C PHE A 14 15.29 -8.59 4.06
N GLY A 15 16.48 -8.51 4.64
CA GLY A 15 16.67 -8.41 6.09
C GLY A 15 15.83 -7.31 6.76
N PRO A 16 15.79 -6.07 6.26
CA PRO A 16 14.94 -5.03 6.83
C PRO A 16 13.45 -5.32 6.71
N VAL A 17 13.00 -5.91 5.59
CA VAL A 17 11.58 -6.28 5.41
C VAL A 17 11.19 -7.36 6.42
N VAL A 18 12.03 -8.38 6.58
CA VAL A 18 11.83 -9.44 7.57
C VAL A 18 11.84 -8.87 9.00
N ARG A 19 12.77 -7.97 9.30
CA ARG A 19 12.81 -7.30 10.62
C ARG A 19 11.56 -6.47 10.86
N PHE A 20 11.10 -5.72 9.86
CA PHE A 20 9.85 -4.97 9.93
C PHE A 20 8.68 -5.88 10.31
N ILE A 21 8.49 -6.98 9.58
CA ILE A 21 7.40 -7.95 9.82
C ILE A 21 7.53 -8.58 11.22
N ILE A 22 8.73 -9.01 11.62
CA ILE A 22 8.94 -9.61 12.94
C ILE A 22 8.58 -8.62 14.05
N VAL A 23 9.02 -7.37 13.98
CA VAL A 23 8.73 -6.36 15.00
C VAL A 23 7.25 -6.02 15.03
N GLU A 24 6.62 -5.88 13.85
CA GLU A 24 5.18 -5.66 13.74
C GLU A 24 4.39 -6.78 14.40
N GLU A 25 4.67 -8.05 14.07
CA GLU A 25 3.97 -9.21 14.63
C GLU A 25 4.23 -9.40 16.12
N LEU A 26 5.43 -9.13 16.62
CA LEU A 26 5.73 -9.21 18.04
C LEU A 26 4.94 -8.17 18.85
N VAL A 27 4.84 -6.93 18.36
CA VAL A 27 4.05 -5.89 19.03
C VAL A 27 2.56 -6.21 18.95
N ALA A 28 2.08 -6.70 17.81
CA ALA A 28 0.71 -7.13 17.63
C ALA A 28 0.35 -8.27 18.61
N ALA A 29 1.19 -9.30 18.72
CA ALA A 29 0.99 -10.41 19.64
C ALA A 29 1.03 -9.96 21.10
N ALA A 30 1.92 -9.05 21.48
CA ALA A 30 1.96 -8.49 22.85
C ALA A 30 0.68 -7.73 23.18
N MET A 31 0.14 -6.97 22.24
CA MET A 31 -1.14 -6.26 22.42
C MET A 31 -2.33 -7.23 22.50
N ASP A 32 -2.35 -8.26 21.66
CA ASP A 32 -3.40 -9.30 21.73
C ASP A 32 -3.35 -10.07 23.07
N PHE A 33 -2.14 -10.35 23.57
CA PHE A 33 -1.96 -10.94 24.90
C PHE A 33 -2.48 -10.01 26.00
N ALA A 34 -2.13 -8.74 25.98
CA ALA A 34 -2.59 -7.76 26.96
C ALA A 34 -4.13 -7.61 26.95
N TRP A 35 -4.72 -7.60 25.74
CA TRP A 35 -6.17 -7.58 25.60
C TRP A 35 -6.83 -8.80 26.22
N ASN A 36 -6.41 -9.99 25.81
CA ASN A 36 -7.06 -11.24 26.21
C ASN A 36 -6.83 -11.58 27.70
N SER A 37 -5.67 -11.23 28.25
CA SER A 37 -5.31 -11.63 29.62
C SER A 37 -5.72 -10.62 30.69
N CYS A 38 -5.79 -9.31 30.36
CA CYS A 38 -5.93 -8.29 31.39
C CYS A 38 -7.11 -7.34 31.16
N LEU A 39 -7.45 -7.03 29.93
CA LEU A 39 -8.34 -5.92 29.62
C LEU A 39 -9.74 -6.36 29.20
N GLN A 40 -9.87 -7.47 28.49
CA GLN A 40 -11.13 -7.90 27.90
C GLN A 40 -12.21 -8.10 28.97
N ASP A 41 -11.96 -8.90 29.98
CA ASP A 41 -12.93 -9.20 31.04
C ASP A 41 -13.26 -7.98 31.90
N MET A 42 -12.26 -7.15 32.22
CA MET A 42 -12.43 -5.93 32.99
C MET A 42 -13.32 -4.92 32.27
N ILE A 43 -13.07 -4.72 30.98
CA ILE A 43 -13.76 -3.70 30.17
C ILE A 43 -15.15 -4.19 29.73
N LEU A 44 -15.28 -5.45 29.29
CA LEU A 44 -16.55 -5.97 28.78
C LEU A 44 -17.58 -6.18 29.89
N ARG A 45 -17.16 -6.46 31.12
CA ARG A 45 -18.08 -6.56 32.29
C ARG A 45 -18.62 -5.21 32.73
N SER A 46 -17.88 -4.12 32.50
CA SER A 46 -18.27 -2.76 32.91
C SER A 46 -19.06 -1.99 31.86
N ALA A 47 -19.02 -2.43 30.59
CA ALA A 47 -19.60 -1.71 29.47
C ALA A 47 -20.83 -2.44 28.89
N GLY A 48 -21.89 -1.72 28.61
CA GLY A 48 -23.01 -2.25 27.81
C GLY A 48 -22.57 -2.64 26.38
N SER A 49 -23.36 -3.50 25.70
CA SER A 49 -23.02 -4.13 24.42
C SER A 49 -22.51 -3.14 23.32
N ALA A 50 -23.14 -1.98 23.20
CA ALA A 50 -22.73 -0.95 22.24
C ALA A 50 -21.40 -0.28 22.61
N HIS A 51 -21.08 -0.13 23.90
CA HIS A 51 -19.80 0.39 24.36
C HIS A 51 -18.68 -0.63 24.18
N SER A 52 -18.95 -1.90 24.40
CA SER A 52 -17.97 -2.96 24.25
C SER A 52 -17.45 -3.07 22.81
N LEU A 53 -18.33 -2.97 21.81
CA LEU A 53 -17.96 -2.99 20.40
C LEU A 53 -17.06 -1.80 20.03
N ARG A 54 -17.39 -0.60 20.53
CA ARG A 54 -16.56 0.60 20.29
C ARG A 54 -15.16 0.43 20.89
N ILE A 55 -15.05 -0.07 22.11
CA ILE A 55 -13.77 -0.28 22.80
C ILE A 55 -12.94 -1.32 22.05
N GLN A 56 -13.54 -2.45 21.64
CA GLN A 56 -12.84 -3.47 20.83
C GLN A 56 -12.30 -2.88 19.51
N THR A 57 -13.12 -2.09 18.83
CA THR A 57 -12.71 -1.44 17.59
C THR A 57 -11.57 -0.44 17.82
N MET A 58 -11.67 0.40 18.84
CA MET A 58 -10.58 1.33 19.19
C MET A 58 -9.29 0.59 19.56
N TRP A 59 -9.39 -0.54 20.27
CA TRP A 59 -8.23 -1.39 20.57
C TRP A 59 -7.60 -1.94 19.30
N ALA A 60 -8.39 -2.45 18.34
CA ALA A 60 -7.90 -2.93 17.07
C ALA A 60 -7.15 -1.84 16.28
N PHE A 61 -7.65 -0.59 16.30
CA PHE A 61 -6.96 0.55 15.71
C PHE A 61 -5.64 0.86 16.41
N LEU A 62 -5.64 0.87 17.74
CA LEU A 62 -4.44 1.13 18.53
C LEU A 62 -3.38 0.03 18.29
N ARG A 63 -3.80 -1.22 18.24
CA ARG A 63 -2.97 -2.36 17.91
C ARG A 63 -2.29 -2.17 16.55
N LEU A 64 -3.06 -1.87 15.51
CA LEU A 64 -2.54 -1.64 14.17
C LEU A 64 -1.57 -0.46 14.12
N LEU A 65 -1.91 0.65 14.76
CA LEU A 65 -1.06 1.85 14.81
C LEU A 65 0.28 1.56 15.49
N LEU A 66 0.26 0.89 16.63
CA LEU A 66 1.47 0.63 17.40
C LEU A 66 2.33 -0.46 16.74
N SER A 67 1.73 -1.54 16.24
CA SER A 67 2.49 -2.62 15.60
C SER A 67 3.16 -2.15 14.31
N ALA A 68 2.42 -1.55 13.38
CA ALA A 68 2.96 -1.03 12.13
C ALA A 68 3.93 0.13 12.37
N GLY A 69 3.65 0.99 13.36
CA GLY A 69 4.56 2.07 13.76
C GLY A 69 5.88 1.55 14.31
N ALA A 70 5.87 0.57 15.19
CA ALA A 70 7.08 -0.06 15.73
C ALA A 70 7.90 -0.75 14.62
N GLY A 71 7.23 -1.51 13.74
CA GLY A 71 7.85 -2.10 12.56
C GLY A 71 8.55 -1.05 11.70
N CYS A 72 7.85 0.04 11.37
CA CYS A 72 8.40 1.14 10.57
C CYS A 72 9.60 1.83 11.25
N LEU A 73 9.52 2.08 12.57
CA LEU A 73 10.62 2.65 13.33
C LEU A 73 11.87 1.76 13.33
N SER A 74 11.68 0.44 13.37
CA SER A 74 12.79 -0.53 13.34
C SER A 74 13.64 -0.44 12.07
N VAL A 75 13.07 0.03 10.95
CA VAL A 75 13.74 0.12 9.64
C VAL A 75 13.92 1.57 9.16
N ARG A 76 13.56 2.57 9.98
CA ARG A 76 13.54 3.99 9.59
C ARG A 76 14.87 4.48 9.03
N LYS A 77 15.98 4.11 9.68
CA LYS A 77 17.31 4.54 9.27
C LYS A 77 17.67 4.04 7.88
N GLU A 78 17.42 2.76 7.61
CA GLU A 78 17.64 2.17 6.32
C GLU A 78 16.74 2.80 5.25
N ALA A 79 15.48 3.03 5.56
CA ALA A 79 14.54 3.65 4.63
C ALA A 79 14.98 5.06 4.20
N LEU A 80 15.51 5.87 5.11
CA LEU A 80 16.03 7.19 4.79
C LEU A 80 17.25 7.10 3.87
N LEU A 81 18.22 6.25 4.21
CA LEU A 81 19.43 6.06 3.41
C LEU A 81 19.13 5.56 2.00
N GLU A 82 18.20 4.59 1.89
CA GLU A 82 17.81 4.01 0.60
C GLU A 82 17.04 5.00 -0.28
N LYS A 83 16.13 5.80 0.32
CA LYS A 83 15.41 6.87 -0.40
C LYS A 83 16.38 7.92 -0.95
N ASP A 84 17.32 8.38 -0.15
CA ASP A 84 18.30 9.38 -0.57
C ASP A 84 19.22 8.85 -1.67
N ALA A 85 19.68 7.60 -1.55
CA ALA A 85 20.47 6.94 -2.57
C ALA A 85 19.68 6.76 -3.89
N PHE A 86 18.40 6.38 -3.81
CA PHE A 86 17.54 6.24 -4.98
C PHE A 86 17.33 7.57 -5.70
N VAL A 87 16.96 8.63 -4.98
CA VAL A 87 16.75 9.97 -5.54
C VAL A 87 18.03 10.49 -6.22
N THR A 88 19.17 10.30 -5.58
CA THR A 88 20.47 10.70 -6.10
C THR A 88 20.81 9.93 -7.40
N ALA A 89 20.62 8.61 -7.41
CA ALA A 89 20.84 7.78 -8.59
C ALA A 89 19.91 8.17 -9.76
N GLN A 90 18.64 8.44 -9.47
CA GLN A 90 17.67 8.92 -10.46
C GLN A 90 18.09 10.28 -11.04
N LYS A 91 18.50 11.21 -10.19
CA LYS A 91 19.01 12.53 -10.65
C LYS A 91 20.22 12.36 -11.58
N GLN A 92 21.16 11.48 -11.22
CA GLN A 92 22.35 11.21 -12.03
C GLN A 92 21.99 10.56 -13.37
N ARG A 93 21.07 9.59 -13.40
CA ARG A 93 20.56 8.98 -14.65
C ARG A 93 19.94 10.04 -15.57
N ARG A 94 19.16 10.97 -15.03
CA ARG A 94 18.56 12.07 -15.80
C ARG A 94 19.59 13.00 -16.40
N LEU A 95 20.69 13.28 -15.72
CA LEU A 95 21.78 14.12 -16.22
C LEU A 95 22.57 13.43 -17.34
N LEU A 96 22.74 12.11 -17.26
CA LEU A 96 23.49 11.33 -18.25
C LEU A 96 22.70 11.01 -19.53
N HIS A 97 21.38 10.92 -19.43
CA HIS A 97 20.49 10.59 -20.53
C HIS A 97 19.51 11.74 -20.76
N LYS A 98 19.74 12.55 -21.83
CA LYS A 98 18.87 13.71 -22.16
C LYS A 98 17.37 13.35 -22.29
N GLY A 99 17.03 12.12 -22.70
CA GLY A 99 15.65 11.61 -22.73
C GLY A 99 15.04 11.38 -21.34
N TYR A 100 15.85 11.07 -20.32
CA TYR A 100 15.41 10.92 -18.93
C TYR A 100 15.22 12.26 -18.20
N ALA A 101 15.86 13.34 -18.67
CA ALA A 101 15.78 14.68 -18.04
C ALA A 101 14.36 15.25 -18.07
N ALA A 102 13.56 14.89 -19.07
CA ALA A 102 12.17 15.34 -19.22
C ALA A 102 11.21 14.82 -18.13
N PHE A 103 11.58 13.76 -17.41
CA PHE A 103 10.68 13.02 -16.56
C PHE A 103 10.35 13.72 -15.22
N GLY A 104 11.34 14.31 -14.56
CA GLY A 104 11.16 14.93 -13.23
C GLY A 104 10.61 16.34 -13.27
N GLU A 105 10.94 17.10 -14.31
CA GLU A 105 10.44 18.48 -14.51
C GLU A 105 9.08 18.49 -15.24
N ASN A 106 8.78 17.44 -16.01
CA ASN A 106 7.52 17.29 -16.76
C ASN A 106 6.44 16.45 -16.08
N PHE A 107 6.67 15.97 -14.85
CA PHE A 107 5.59 15.39 -14.05
C PHE A 107 4.64 16.51 -13.60
N LYS A 108 4.10 17.22 -14.63
CA LYS A 108 3.20 18.35 -14.48
C LYS A 108 1.97 17.95 -13.69
N ALA A 109 1.35 18.89 -13.02
CA ALA A 109 0.09 18.70 -12.29
C ALA A 109 -0.96 17.93 -13.12
N ARG A 110 -1.00 18.18 -14.43
CA ARG A 110 -1.88 17.46 -15.38
C ARG A 110 -1.58 15.96 -15.47
N THR A 111 -0.30 15.57 -15.54
CA THR A 111 0.09 14.14 -15.57
C THR A 111 -0.24 13.45 -14.26
N MET A 112 0.01 14.13 -13.14
CA MET A 112 -0.34 13.62 -11.82
C MET A 112 -1.85 13.46 -11.66
N SER A 113 -2.67 14.42 -12.10
CA SER A 113 -4.13 14.31 -12.00
C SER A 113 -4.69 13.19 -12.87
N LEU A 114 -4.18 13.01 -14.10
CA LEU A 114 -4.57 11.91 -14.98
C LEU A 114 -4.18 10.55 -14.40
N LEU A 115 -2.95 10.43 -13.88
CA LEU A 115 -2.49 9.21 -13.24
C LEU A 115 -3.32 8.88 -11.99
N LEU A 116 -3.59 9.89 -11.16
CA LEU A 116 -4.41 9.74 -9.97
C LEU A 116 -5.82 9.27 -10.32
N SER A 117 -6.46 9.88 -11.29
CA SER A 117 -7.80 9.48 -11.75
C SER A 117 -7.82 8.05 -12.29
N ALA A 118 -6.84 7.69 -13.14
CA ALA A 118 -6.75 6.36 -13.71
C ALA A 118 -6.52 5.27 -12.63
N VAL A 119 -5.66 5.57 -11.65
CA VAL A 119 -5.33 4.63 -10.57
C VAL A 119 -6.52 4.47 -9.60
N ILE A 120 -7.22 5.55 -9.27
CA ILE A 120 -8.46 5.48 -8.46
C ILE A 120 -9.54 4.65 -9.19
N LEU A 121 -9.77 4.90 -10.47
CA LEU A 121 -10.73 4.12 -11.26
C LEU A 121 -10.35 2.64 -11.30
N LEU A 122 -9.08 2.32 -11.46
CA LEU A 122 -8.57 0.96 -11.42
C LEU A 122 -8.82 0.31 -10.04
N ALA A 123 -8.51 1.01 -8.96
CA ALA A 123 -8.70 0.52 -7.59
C ALA A 123 -10.17 0.23 -7.28
N LEU A 124 -11.08 1.15 -7.64
CA LEU A 124 -12.52 0.96 -7.49
C LEU A 124 -13.04 -0.19 -8.34
N ALA A 125 -12.60 -0.28 -9.60
CA ALA A 125 -13.02 -1.33 -10.53
C ALA A 125 -12.63 -2.72 -10.02
N ILE A 126 -11.37 -2.88 -9.58
CA ILE A 126 -10.90 -4.16 -9.04
C ILE A 126 -11.67 -4.51 -7.76
N ASN A 127 -11.88 -3.55 -6.86
CA ASN A 127 -12.58 -3.77 -5.60
C ASN A 127 -14.02 -4.25 -5.81
N VAL A 128 -14.77 -3.59 -6.70
CA VAL A 128 -16.14 -3.98 -7.07
C VAL A 128 -16.14 -5.35 -7.75
N LEU A 129 -15.22 -5.59 -8.69
CA LEU A 129 -15.13 -6.85 -9.41
C LEU A 129 -14.89 -8.04 -8.45
N PHE A 130 -13.95 -7.89 -7.51
CA PHE A 130 -13.68 -8.92 -6.50
C PHE A 130 -14.89 -9.16 -5.59
N SER A 131 -15.58 -8.11 -5.14
CA SER A 131 -16.81 -8.24 -4.35
C SER A 131 -17.93 -8.97 -5.10
N CYS A 132 -17.96 -8.86 -6.44
CA CYS A 132 -18.97 -9.55 -7.27
C CYS A 132 -18.61 -11.01 -7.58
N ILE A 133 -17.33 -11.30 -7.84
CA ILE A 133 -16.88 -12.62 -8.31
C ILE A 133 -16.55 -13.55 -7.13
N MET A 134 -16.06 -12.98 -6.03
CA MET A 134 -15.58 -13.72 -4.87
C MET A 134 -16.22 -13.22 -3.57
N PRO A 135 -17.55 -13.21 -3.44
CA PRO A 135 -18.23 -12.67 -2.27
C PRO A 135 -17.82 -13.40 -0.98
N ASP A 136 -17.51 -14.70 -1.07
CA ASP A 136 -17.10 -15.53 0.07
C ASP A 136 -15.66 -15.24 0.58
N LEU A 137 -14.82 -14.63 -0.24
CA LEU A 137 -13.47 -14.21 0.16
C LEU A 137 -13.45 -12.84 0.87
N GLY A 138 -14.60 -12.22 1.01
CA GLY A 138 -14.77 -10.90 1.61
C GLY A 138 -14.29 -9.75 0.72
N SER A 139 -14.64 -8.53 1.12
CA SER A 139 -14.09 -7.32 0.51
C SER A 139 -12.57 -7.31 0.71
N PRO A 140 -11.78 -6.96 -0.32
CA PRO A 140 -10.32 -6.85 -0.20
C PRO A 140 -9.87 -5.94 0.94
N GLN A 141 -10.71 -5.04 1.36
CA GLN A 141 -10.46 -4.17 2.51
C GLN A 141 -11.72 -4.10 3.38
N SER A 142 -11.71 -4.75 4.53
CA SER A 142 -12.72 -4.58 5.56
C SER A 142 -12.18 -3.64 6.64
N PHE A 143 -12.62 -2.41 6.59
CA PHE A 143 -12.35 -1.46 7.67
C PHE A 143 -13.42 -1.62 8.74
N GLY A 144 -13.03 -1.82 10.01
CA GLY A 144 -13.98 -1.89 11.11
C GLY A 144 -14.86 -0.63 11.14
N ASN A 145 -16.16 -0.80 11.34
CA ASN A 145 -17.11 0.30 11.35
C ASN A 145 -17.08 1.04 12.70
N LEU A 146 -16.36 2.15 12.77
CA LEU A 146 -16.53 3.12 13.85
C LEU A 146 -17.66 4.10 13.46
N PRO A 147 -18.74 4.17 14.27
CA PRO A 147 -19.84 5.07 13.95
C PRO A 147 -19.48 6.54 14.16
N GLY A 148 -20.10 7.41 13.37
CA GLY A 148 -19.98 8.86 13.47
C GLY A 148 -18.75 9.45 12.80
N ILE A 149 -18.74 10.79 12.69
CA ILE A 149 -17.70 11.54 11.97
C ILE A 149 -16.30 11.29 12.54
N ALA A 150 -16.17 11.19 13.87
CA ALA A 150 -14.87 10.93 14.50
C ALA A 150 -14.30 9.55 14.09
N GLY A 151 -15.15 8.53 14.00
CA GLY A 151 -14.74 7.20 13.52
C GLY A 151 -14.30 7.23 12.06
N ILE A 152 -15.03 7.94 11.22
CA ILE A 152 -14.70 8.16 9.80
C ILE A 152 -13.33 8.82 9.65
N LEU A 153 -13.09 9.91 10.39
CA LEU A 153 -11.83 10.63 10.35
C LEU A 153 -10.65 9.76 10.84
N LEU A 154 -10.85 8.99 11.91
CA LEU A 154 -9.83 8.07 12.42
C LEU A 154 -9.48 6.98 11.39
N GLN A 155 -10.48 6.39 10.75
CA GLN A 155 -10.28 5.41 9.68
C GLN A 155 -9.52 6.03 8.49
N ALA A 156 -9.91 7.23 8.05
CA ALA A 156 -9.23 7.92 6.97
C ALA A 156 -7.77 8.23 7.33
N MET A 157 -7.50 8.72 8.54
CA MET A 157 -6.12 8.97 8.98
C MET A 157 -5.28 7.70 9.02
N LEU A 158 -5.85 6.60 9.52
CA LEU A 158 -5.12 5.35 9.64
C LEU A 158 -4.89 4.69 8.28
N TYR A 159 -5.95 4.45 7.52
CA TYR A 159 -5.90 3.64 6.30
C TYR A 159 -5.53 4.42 5.04
N CYS A 160 -5.78 5.75 5.01
CA CYS A 160 -5.46 6.54 3.83
C CYS A 160 -4.14 7.33 3.98
N PHE A 161 -3.60 7.43 5.20
CA PHE A 161 -2.39 8.18 5.44
C PHE A 161 -1.32 7.34 6.15
N PHE A 162 -1.60 6.83 7.36
CA PHE A 162 -0.59 6.17 8.18
C PHE A 162 -0.13 4.84 7.56
N MET A 163 -1.05 3.93 7.23
CA MET A 163 -0.71 2.63 6.64
C MET A 163 -0.02 2.76 5.28
N PRO A 164 -0.50 3.57 4.33
CA PRO A 164 0.23 3.84 3.09
C PRO A 164 1.64 4.37 3.32
N TYR A 165 1.84 5.25 4.32
CA TYR A 165 3.18 5.74 4.64
C TYR A 165 4.11 4.62 5.11
N VAL A 166 3.65 3.76 6.02
CA VAL A 166 4.42 2.61 6.52
C VAL A 166 4.76 1.66 5.39
N GLU A 167 3.76 1.25 4.63
CA GLU A 167 3.90 0.27 3.55
C GLU A 167 4.80 0.79 2.43
N GLU A 168 4.58 2.02 1.95
CA GLU A 168 5.46 2.60 0.93
C GLU A 168 6.89 2.80 1.45
N THR A 169 7.07 3.05 2.76
CA THR A 169 8.41 3.14 3.36
C THR A 169 9.15 1.81 3.26
N VAL A 170 8.49 0.70 3.52
CA VAL A 170 9.09 -0.63 3.45
C VAL A 170 9.30 -1.07 2.01
N PHE A 171 8.26 -1.01 1.18
CA PHE A 171 8.27 -1.60 -0.16
C PHE A 171 8.94 -0.70 -1.20
N ARG A 172 8.74 0.63 -1.17
CA ARG A 172 9.35 1.59 -2.12
C ARG A 172 10.55 2.30 -1.54
N GLY A 173 10.56 2.50 -0.21
CA GLY A 173 11.70 3.12 0.47
C GLY A 173 12.89 2.19 0.67
N ILE A 174 12.69 0.89 0.80
CA ILE A 174 13.76 -0.08 1.11
C ILE A 174 13.88 -1.17 0.05
N LEU A 175 12.82 -1.98 -0.12
CA LEU A 175 12.88 -3.19 -0.94
C LEU A 175 13.13 -2.86 -2.42
N TYR A 176 12.37 -1.93 -2.97
CA TYR A 176 12.49 -1.53 -4.37
C TYR A 176 13.90 -1.06 -4.75
N PRO A 177 14.53 -0.08 -4.06
CA PRO A 177 15.88 0.38 -4.40
C PRO A 177 16.94 -0.72 -4.30
N ARG A 178 16.81 -1.63 -3.35
CA ARG A 178 17.76 -2.75 -3.19
C ARG A 178 17.63 -3.77 -4.31
N LEU A 179 16.41 -4.14 -4.67
CA LEU A 179 16.15 -4.99 -5.82
C LEU A 179 16.64 -4.33 -7.13
N GLN A 180 16.41 -3.03 -7.27
CA GLN A 180 16.84 -2.30 -8.47
C GLN A 180 18.34 -2.30 -8.64
N ARG A 181 19.10 -2.06 -7.57
CA ARG A 181 20.57 -2.10 -7.62
C ARG A 181 21.12 -3.48 -7.91
N GLY A 182 20.50 -4.53 -7.36
CA GLY A 182 20.98 -5.91 -7.54
C GLY A 182 20.54 -6.55 -8.85
N TYR A 183 19.32 -6.26 -9.31
CA TYR A 183 18.68 -7.04 -10.38
C TYR A 183 17.97 -6.18 -11.44
N GLY A 184 18.07 -4.85 -11.36
CA GLY A 184 17.50 -3.92 -12.33
C GLY A 184 16.02 -3.59 -12.09
N THR A 185 15.54 -2.60 -12.85
CA THR A 185 14.22 -1.97 -12.67
C THR A 185 13.04 -2.94 -12.81
N ARG A 186 13.07 -3.84 -13.81
CA ARG A 186 11.98 -4.80 -14.03
C ARG A 186 11.80 -5.73 -12.84
N THR A 187 12.90 -6.28 -12.32
CA THR A 187 12.88 -7.14 -11.14
C THR A 187 12.44 -6.38 -9.89
N ALA A 188 12.83 -5.12 -9.76
CA ALA A 188 12.40 -4.27 -8.66
C ALA A 188 10.89 -4.01 -8.67
N ILE A 189 10.30 -3.71 -9.84
CA ILE A 189 8.86 -3.52 -9.98
C ILE A 189 8.11 -4.81 -9.63
N LEU A 190 8.45 -5.92 -10.27
CA LEU A 190 7.78 -7.20 -10.06
C LEU A 190 7.98 -7.73 -8.64
N GLY A 191 9.22 -7.71 -8.15
CA GLY A 191 9.56 -8.24 -6.83
C GLY A 191 8.93 -7.44 -5.70
N SER A 192 9.03 -6.10 -5.72
CA SER A 192 8.42 -5.30 -4.66
C SER A 192 6.88 -5.40 -4.65
N ALA A 193 6.25 -5.53 -5.82
CA ALA A 193 4.82 -5.74 -5.93
C ALA A 193 4.40 -7.14 -5.44
N ALA A 194 5.17 -8.18 -5.78
CA ALA A 194 4.90 -9.54 -5.31
C ALA A 194 4.97 -9.64 -3.78
N PHE A 195 6.03 -9.09 -3.18
CA PHE A 195 6.15 -9.05 -1.71
C PHE A 195 5.07 -8.18 -1.06
N PHE A 196 4.66 -7.10 -1.70
CA PHE A 196 3.54 -6.27 -1.23
C PHE A 196 2.23 -7.07 -1.23
N GLY A 197 1.97 -7.88 -2.28
CA GLY A 197 0.82 -8.78 -2.33
C GLY A 197 0.87 -9.85 -1.23
N ILE A 198 2.02 -10.51 -1.05
CA ILE A 198 2.19 -11.56 -0.03
C ILE A 198 1.98 -11.00 1.39
N TYR A 199 2.43 -9.78 1.67
CA TYR A 199 2.28 -9.12 2.96
C TYR A 199 0.82 -8.95 3.40
N HIS A 200 -0.14 -8.86 2.47
CA HIS A 200 -1.55 -8.65 2.79
C HIS A 200 -2.30 -9.88 3.32
N GLY A 201 -1.70 -11.04 3.35
CA GLY A 201 -2.14 -12.24 4.09
C GLY A 201 -3.36 -12.98 3.56
N THR A 202 -4.31 -12.34 2.89
CA THR A 202 -5.47 -13.01 2.27
C THR A 202 -5.35 -13.03 0.75
N LEU A 203 -5.96 -14.03 0.09
CA LEU A 203 -5.83 -14.17 -1.37
C LEU A 203 -6.42 -12.97 -2.12
N SER A 204 -7.60 -12.51 -1.73
CA SER A 204 -8.26 -11.36 -2.37
C SER A 204 -7.47 -10.07 -2.20
N GLN A 205 -7.04 -9.76 -0.98
CA GLN A 205 -6.20 -8.60 -0.69
C GLN A 205 -4.83 -8.71 -1.37
N GLY A 206 -4.24 -9.90 -1.36
CA GLY A 206 -2.94 -10.16 -1.99
C GLY A 206 -2.94 -9.91 -3.49
N ILE A 207 -3.95 -10.38 -4.21
CA ILE A 207 -4.09 -10.14 -5.66
C ILE A 207 -4.33 -8.64 -5.93
N TYR A 208 -5.23 -8.00 -5.16
CA TYR A 208 -5.45 -6.56 -5.25
C TYR A 208 -4.16 -5.78 -5.02
N ALA A 209 -3.47 -6.08 -3.92
CA ALA A 209 -2.22 -5.42 -3.54
C ALA A 209 -1.10 -5.68 -4.55
N LEU A 210 -1.00 -6.87 -5.13
CA LEU A 210 -0.05 -7.16 -6.20
C LEU A 210 -0.27 -6.23 -7.40
N ILE A 211 -1.52 -6.12 -7.88
CA ILE A 211 -1.85 -5.27 -9.04
C ILE A 211 -1.57 -3.79 -8.74
N MET A 212 -2.05 -3.29 -7.60
CA MET A 212 -1.80 -1.92 -7.18
C MET A 212 -0.31 -1.67 -6.90
N GLY A 213 0.37 -2.67 -6.35
CA GLY A 213 1.80 -2.68 -6.11
C GLY A 213 2.64 -2.49 -7.38
N LEU A 214 2.26 -3.13 -8.48
CA LEU A 214 2.90 -2.93 -9.79
C LEU A 214 2.76 -1.48 -10.25
N VAL A 215 1.58 -0.91 -10.12
CA VAL A 215 1.31 0.50 -10.49
C VAL A 215 2.11 1.47 -9.62
N PHE A 216 2.11 1.28 -8.30
CA PHE A 216 2.84 2.15 -7.37
C PHE A 216 4.35 2.07 -7.57
N ALA A 217 4.89 0.87 -7.83
CA ALA A 217 6.31 0.68 -8.12
C ALA A 217 6.72 1.33 -9.45
N ALA A 218 5.90 1.18 -10.49
CA ALA A 218 6.13 1.82 -11.77
C ALA A 218 6.04 3.36 -11.66
N ALA A 219 5.07 3.88 -10.90
CA ALA A 219 4.94 5.31 -10.63
C ALA A 219 6.12 5.86 -9.81
N TYR A 220 6.64 5.07 -8.86
CA TYR A 220 7.83 5.43 -8.09
C TYR A 220 9.07 5.57 -8.98
N GLU A 221 9.33 4.58 -9.84
CA GLU A 221 10.44 4.64 -10.81
C GLU A 221 10.28 5.85 -11.72
N ALA A 222 9.10 6.01 -12.24
CA ALA A 222 8.76 7.06 -13.16
C ALA A 222 8.94 8.46 -12.54
N ALA A 223 8.43 8.71 -11.38
CA ALA A 223 8.48 10.01 -10.73
C ALA A 223 9.82 10.29 -10.03
N GLY A 224 10.56 9.25 -9.64
CA GLY A 224 11.76 9.37 -8.82
C GLY A 224 11.47 10.01 -7.46
N SER A 225 10.22 9.92 -6.98
CA SER A 225 9.76 10.57 -5.77
C SER A 225 8.83 9.67 -4.96
N PHE A 226 9.16 9.49 -3.70
CA PHE A 226 8.34 8.75 -2.73
C PHE A 226 6.94 9.33 -2.54
N LYS A 227 6.79 10.65 -2.73
CA LYS A 227 5.50 11.34 -2.56
C LYS A 227 4.44 10.83 -3.54
N VAL A 228 4.85 10.39 -4.73
CA VAL A 228 3.92 9.95 -5.78
C VAL A 228 3.22 8.62 -5.42
N PRO A 229 3.91 7.51 -5.20
CA PRO A 229 3.25 6.27 -4.80
C PRO A 229 2.49 6.42 -3.49
N PHE A 230 3.01 7.16 -2.51
CA PHE A 230 2.32 7.46 -1.26
C PHE A 230 0.97 8.17 -1.50
N ALA A 231 0.94 9.22 -2.32
CA ALA A 231 -0.29 9.95 -2.64
C ALA A 231 -1.29 9.09 -3.43
N LEU A 232 -0.81 8.31 -4.41
CA LEU A 232 -1.65 7.39 -5.17
C LEU A 232 -2.28 6.33 -4.27
N HIS A 233 -1.49 5.73 -3.40
CA HIS A 233 -1.94 4.69 -2.47
C HIS A 233 -2.99 5.25 -1.50
N GLY A 234 -2.69 6.36 -0.82
CA GLY A 234 -3.64 6.99 0.09
C GLY A 234 -4.96 7.40 -0.57
N ALA A 235 -4.90 7.91 -1.81
CA ALA A 235 -6.08 8.27 -2.57
C ALA A 235 -6.93 7.06 -3.00
N CYS A 236 -6.29 5.95 -3.38
CA CYS A 236 -6.98 4.70 -3.67
C CYS A 236 -7.70 4.15 -2.44
N ASN A 237 -7.01 4.13 -1.30
CA ASN A 237 -7.61 3.69 -0.05
C ASN A 237 -8.78 4.59 0.38
N LEU A 238 -8.66 5.90 0.20
CA LEU A 238 -9.77 6.82 0.47
C LEU A 238 -10.97 6.57 -0.45
N ALA A 239 -10.73 6.35 -1.74
CA ALA A 239 -11.81 6.08 -2.68
C ALA A 239 -12.55 4.77 -2.35
N VAL A 240 -11.82 3.72 -1.99
CA VAL A 240 -12.39 2.43 -1.56
C VAL A 240 -13.13 2.58 -0.22
N LEU A 241 -12.57 3.34 0.73
CA LEU A 241 -13.19 3.62 2.02
C LEU A 241 -14.53 4.34 1.84
N LEU A 242 -14.58 5.36 0.97
CA LEU A 242 -15.82 6.08 0.62
C LEU A 242 -16.86 5.16 -0.03
N LEU A 243 -16.42 4.26 -0.92
CA LEU A 243 -17.29 3.28 -1.55
C LEU A 243 -17.93 2.34 -0.52
N GLN A 244 -17.16 1.92 0.49
CA GLN A 244 -17.65 1.05 1.57
C GLN A 244 -18.60 1.77 2.52
N TRP A 245 -18.31 3.01 2.90
CA TRP A 245 -19.17 3.79 3.80
C TRP A 245 -20.55 4.08 3.20
N THR A 246 -20.62 4.26 1.88
CA THR A 246 -21.88 4.54 1.20
C THR A 246 -22.69 3.30 0.89
N ASP A 247 -22.17 2.08 1.22
CA ASP A 247 -22.77 0.80 0.83
C ASP A 247 -23.02 0.67 -0.70
N THR A 248 -22.45 1.56 -1.47
CA THR A 248 -22.69 1.71 -2.92
C THR A 248 -22.21 0.49 -3.70
N TYR A 249 -21.24 -0.26 -3.16
CA TYR A 249 -20.74 -1.47 -3.77
C TYR A 249 -21.85 -2.51 -4.01
N LYS A 250 -22.87 -2.60 -3.13
CA LYS A 250 -24.03 -3.50 -3.29
C LYS A 250 -24.85 -3.19 -4.53
N THR A 251 -24.96 -1.91 -4.88
CA THR A 251 -25.65 -1.45 -6.08
C THR A 251 -24.88 -1.84 -7.35
N PHE A 252 -23.56 -1.88 -7.29
CA PHE A 252 -22.69 -2.21 -8.41
C PHE A 252 -22.43 -3.70 -8.59
N CYS A 253 -22.80 -4.57 -7.65
CA CYS A 253 -22.70 -6.03 -7.78
C CYS A 253 -23.78 -6.63 -8.70
N LYS A 254 -23.95 -6.07 -9.88
CA LYS A 254 -24.81 -6.62 -10.96
C LYS A 254 -23.96 -6.94 -12.19
N PRO A 255 -24.30 -7.97 -13.00
CA PRO A 255 -23.47 -8.39 -14.15
C PRO A 255 -23.10 -7.27 -15.11
N LEU A 256 -24.04 -6.33 -15.37
CA LEU A 256 -23.78 -5.17 -16.23
C LEU A 256 -22.66 -4.28 -15.66
N TRP A 257 -22.70 -4.01 -14.37
CA TRP A 257 -21.68 -3.19 -13.72
C TRP A 257 -20.33 -3.90 -13.64
N ALA A 258 -20.32 -5.21 -13.42
CA ALA A 258 -19.08 -6.00 -13.49
C ALA A 258 -18.40 -5.87 -14.85
N ALA A 259 -19.16 -5.92 -15.96
CA ALA A 259 -18.62 -5.70 -17.30
C ALA A 259 -18.07 -4.27 -17.48
N VAL A 260 -18.80 -3.25 -17.01
CA VAL A 260 -18.36 -1.84 -17.06
C VAL A 260 -17.07 -1.66 -16.26
N PHE A 261 -16.99 -2.19 -15.04
CA PHE A 261 -15.79 -2.07 -14.21
C PHE A 261 -14.60 -2.84 -14.77
N THR A 262 -14.84 -4.02 -15.38
CA THR A 262 -13.77 -4.75 -16.08
C THR A 262 -13.22 -3.93 -17.24
N GLY A 263 -14.09 -3.36 -18.08
CA GLY A 263 -13.68 -2.46 -19.16
C GLY A 263 -12.89 -1.24 -18.64
N THR A 264 -13.38 -0.62 -17.55
CA THR A 264 -12.73 0.51 -16.92
C THR A 264 -11.35 0.15 -16.35
N ALA A 265 -11.21 -1.02 -15.72
CA ALA A 265 -9.94 -1.51 -15.20
C ALA A 265 -8.92 -1.74 -16.33
N VAL A 266 -9.35 -2.37 -17.43
CA VAL A 266 -8.51 -2.59 -18.62
C VAL A 266 -8.08 -1.25 -19.24
N CYS A 267 -9.02 -0.33 -19.45
CA CYS A 267 -8.71 1.02 -19.97
C CYS A 267 -7.76 1.78 -19.04
N GLY A 268 -8.01 1.74 -17.72
CA GLY A 268 -7.16 2.37 -16.71
C GLY A 268 -5.73 1.82 -16.75
N PHE A 269 -5.56 0.50 -16.86
CA PHE A 269 -4.25 -0.13 -16.99
C PHE A 269 -3.51 0.32 -18.26
N PHE A 270 -4.19 0.36 -19.41
CA PHE A 270 -3.61 0.87 -20.65
C PHE A 270 -3.24 2.34 -20.55
N MET A 271 -4.09 3.19 -19.96
CA MET A 271 -3.80 4.60 -19.74
C MET A 271 -2.58 4.80 -18.84
N ILE A 272 -2.47 4.05 -17.75
CA ILE A 272 -1.31 4.09 -16.86
C ILE A 272 -0.03 3.74 -17.62
N ASN A 273 -0.05 2.67 -18.43
CA ASN A 273 1.09 2.28 -19.25
C ASN A 273 1.47 3.36 -20.28
N LEU A 274 0.48 3.99 -20.93
CA LEU A 274 0.74 5.08 -21.86
C LEU A 274 1.33 6.30 -21.19
N ILE A 275 0.81 6.67 -20.00
CA ILE A 275 1.33 7.79 -19.21
C ILE A 275 2.77 7.51 -18.81
N ILE A 276 3.05 6.30 -18.29
CA ILE A 276 4.40 5.89 -17.88
C ILE A 276 5.35 5.85 -19.06
N LYS A 277 4.96 5.31 -20.23
CA LYS A 277 5.79 5.33 -21.45
C LYS A 277 6.07 6.74 -21.94
N LYS A 278 5.03 7.56 -22.10
CA LYS A 278 5.16 8.94 -22.62
C LYS A 278 5.97 9.85 -21.69
N THR A 279 6.09 9.48 -20.44
CA THR A 279 6.93 10.18 -19.48
C THR A 279 8.35 9.60 -19.45
N ALA A 280 8.61 8.46 -20.08
CA ALA A 280 9.93 7.83 -20.22
C ALA A 280 10.63 8.18 -21.54
N GLU A 281 9.91 8.70 -22.53
CA GLU A 281 10.41 9.28 -23.79
C GLU A 281 10.70 10.78 -23.62
#